data_1499c239e22b084f1ae9ba55d3a6e518
#
_entry.id   1499c239e22b084f1ae9ba55d3a6e518
#
_cell.length_a   1.000
_cell.length_b   1.000
_cell.length_c   1.000
_cell.angle_alpha   90.00
_cell.angle_beta   90.00
_cell.angle_gamma   90.00
#
_symmetry.space_group_name_H-M   'P 1'
#
loop_
_entity.id
_entity.type
_entity.pdbx_description
1 polymer ?
#
loop_
_entity_poly.entity_id
_entity_poly.type
_entity_poly.pdbx_seq_one_letter_code
_entity_poly.pdbx_strand_id
1 'polypeptide(L)'
;MPITMTVRPGNWTLTAAARLLEEPQHRLIYLCEKGVVDPDVEDAGGRGSSRRFSNRNLLEFAVALCLRDLELPATAIAAVVHVLRVFEGAVAREIGGFQLPESLRAEGAPDLRVVIGDGRRLYFTLGVGGGAAKVYGGIDLDALKARTKEGVSVRPKLKIVKPAAGSDGAEPGEFGGPEGSRHTRVEIGITRIARDLPLDG
;
A
#
# COMPACT_ATOMS: atom_id res chain seq x y z
N MET A 1 -14.64 17.51 -24.26
CA MET A 1 -15.58 16.88 -23.31
C MET A 1 -14.79 15.92 -22.47
N PRO A 2 -14.65 16.09 -21.14
CA PRO A 2 -13.96 15.10 -20.32
C PRO A 2 -14.82 13.83 -20.24
N ILE A 3 -14.28 12.71 -20.68
CA ILE A 3 -14.90 11.40 -20.48
C ILE A 3 -14.73 11.09 -18.98
N THR A 4 -15.79 11.29 -18.23
CA THR A 4 -15.85 10.84 -16.83
C THR A 4 -15.97 9.31 -16.89
N MET A 5 -14.82 8.61 -16.84
CA MET A 5 -14.81 7.17 -16.58
C MET A 5 -15.37 6.94 -15.19
N THR A 6 -16.63 6.54 -15.12
CA THR A 6 -17.24 6.05 -13.89
C THR A 6 -16.66 4.66 -13.64
N VAL A 7 -15.52 4.62 -12.97
CA VAL A 7 -14.96 3.35 -12.48
C VAL A 7 -15.98 2.77 -11.50
N ARG A 8 -16.57 1.63 -11.82
CA ARG A 8 -17.44 0.91 -10.88
C ARG A 8 -16.57 0.48 -9.70
N PRO A 9 -16.93 0.89 -8.47
CA PRO A 9 -16.23 0.35 -7.30
C PRO A 9 -16.34 -1.18 -7.37
N GLY A 10 -15.21 -1.87 -7.30
CA GLY A 10 -15.19 -3.33 -7.28
C GLY A 10 -16.10 -3.85 -6.16
N ASN A 11 -16.82 -4.91 -6.44
CA ASN A 11 -17.70 -5.58 -5.48
C ASN A 11 -17.38 -7.08 -5.52
N TRP A 12 -16.19 -7.41 -5.06
CA TRP A 12 -15.63 -8.73 -5.20
C TRP A 12 -15.98 -9.62 -4.00
N THR A 13 -16.41 -10.85 -4.26
CA THR A 13 -16.41 -11.90 -3.22
C THR A 13 -14.98 -12.37 -2.96
N LEU A 14 -14.75 -12.97 -1.79
CA LEU A 14 -13.43 -13.54 -1.49
C LEU A 14 -12.98 -14.60 -2.52
N THR A 15 -13.93 -15.41 -2.99
CA THR A 15 -13.66 -16.41 -4.05
C THR A 15 -13.27 -15.75 -5.37
N ALA A 16 -13.96 -14.66 -5.75
CA ALA A 16 -13.62 -13.92 -6.96
C ALA A 16 -12.25 -13.24 -6.84
N ALA A 17 -11.96 -12.62 -5.69
CA ALA A 17 -10.66 -12.01 -5.39
C ALA A 17 -9.52 -13.04 -5.45
N ALA A 18 -9.72 -14.22 -4.86
CA ALA A 18 -8.74 -15.31 -4.90
C ALA A 18 -8.45 -15.78 -6.34
N ARG A 19 -9.50 -15.91 -7.17
CA ARG A 19 -9.36 -16.29 -8.58
C ARG A 19 -8.64 -15.22 -9.39
N LEU A 20 -8.97 -13.93 -9.17
CA LEU A 20 -8.32 -12.80 -9.86
C LEU A 20 -6.84 -12.68 -9.53
N LEU A 21 -6.47 -12.98 -8.30
CA LEU A 21 -5.09 -12.91 -7.82
C LEU A 21 -4.32 -14.22 -8.07
N GLU A 22 -4.99 -15.23 -8.67
CA GLU A 22 -4.42 -16.56 -8.89
C GLU A 22 -3.90 -17.22 -7.61
N GLU A 23 -4.57 -16.93 -6.47
CA GLU A 23 -4.15 -17.37 -5.17
C GLU A 23 -5.18 -18.29 -4.50
N PRO A 24 -4.74 -19.27 -3.71
CA PRO A 24 -5.65 -20.10 -2.92
C PRO A 24 -6.47 -19.24 -1.93
N GLN A 25 -7.78 -19.47 -1.89
CA GLN A 25 -8.69 -18.67 -1.06
C GLN A 25 -8.28 -18.62 0.43
N HIS A 26 -7.70 -19.70 0.97
CA HIS A 26 -7.27 -19.75 2.35
C HIS A 26 -6.17 -18.74 2.69
N ARG A 27 -5.33 -18.34 1.71
CA ARG A 27 -4.32 -17.29 1.92
C ARG A 27 -4.98 -15.93 2.15
N LEU A 28 -6.05 -15.63 1.42
CA LEU A 28 -6.81 -14.39 1.59
C LEU A 28 -7.61 -14.39 2.88
N ILE A 29 -8.22 -15.54 3.24
CA ILE A 29 -8.90 -15.73 4.54
C ILE A 29 -7.94 -15.38 5.68
N TYR A 30 -6.74 -15.95 5.64
CA TYR A 30 -5.70 -15.69 6.64
C TYR A 30 -5.38 -14.20 6.77
N LEU A 31 -5.26 -13.46 5.65
CA LEU A 31 -4.98 -12.02 5.68
C LEU A 31 -6.13 -11.23 6.31
N CYS A 32 -7.37 -11.61 6.05
CA CYS A 32 -8.53 -11.02 6.71
C CYS A 32 -8.58 -11.34 8.22
N GLU A 33 -8.36 -12.60 8.62
CA GLU A 33 -8.34 -13.01 10.03
C GLU A 33 -7.24 -12.35 10.84
N LYS A 34 -6.12 -12.01 10.20
CA LYS A 34 -5.00 -11.28 10.83
C LYS A 34 -5.19 -9.76 10.79
N GLY A 35 -6.34 -9.25 10.29
CA GLY A 35 -6.60 -7.83 10.18
C GLY A 35 -5.61 -7.11 9.24
N VAL A 36 -5.06 -7.81 8.24
CA VAL A 36 -4.19 -7.23 7.22
C VAL A 36 -5.05 -6.50 6.18
N VAL A 37 -6.12 -7.15 5.74
CA VAL A 37 -7.08 -6.57 4.79
C VAL A 37 -8.48 -6.65 5.40
N ASP A 38 -9.08 -5.48 5.57
CA ASP A 38 -10.46 -5.35 6.02
C ASP A 38 -11.37 -5.02 4.82
N PRO A 39 -12.52 -5.71 4.66
CA PRO A 39 -13.46 -5.41 3.59
C PRO A 39 -13.98 -3.97 3.74
N ASP A 40 -13.96 -3.19 2.65
CA ASP A 40 -14.38 -1.79 2.66
C ASP A 40 -15.72 -1.55 1.92
N VAL A 41 -16.32 -2.58 1.33
CA VAL A 41 -17.64 -2.52 0.70
C VAL A 41 -18.71 -3.05 1.65
N GLU A 42 -18.55 -4.27 2.15
CA GLU A 42 -19.49 -4.91 3.07
C GLU A 42 -18.76 -5.93 3.94
N ASP A 43 -18.87 -5.81 5.25
CA ASP A 43 -18.44 -6.85 6.17
C ASP A 43 -19.57 -7.85 6.45
N ALA A 44 -19.21 -9.06 6.85
CA ALA A 44 -20.17 -10.10 7.16
C ALA A 44 -21.01 -9.72 8.39
N GLY A 45 -22.22 -9.21 8.18
CA GLY A 45 -23.14 -8.77 9.23
C GLY A 45 -23.95 -9.92 9.89
N GLY A 46 -23.64 -11.19 9.59
CA GLY A 46 -24.36 -12.34 10.16
C GLY A 46 -24.32 -13.60 9.30
N ARG A 47 -25.08 -14.64 9.73
CA ARG A 47 -25.19 -15.92 9.03
C ARG A 47 -25.71 -15.71 7.60
N GLY A 48 -24.87 -15.96 6.58
CA GLY A 48 -25.23 -15.88 5.15
C GLY A 48 -24.80 -14.62 4.44
N SER A 49 -24.30 -13.57 5.11
CA SER A 49 -23.66 -12.44 4.43
C SER A 49 -22.22 -12.77 4.05
N SER A 50 -21.82 -12.45 2.82
CA SER A 50 -20.46 -12.62 2.35
C SER A 50 -19.73 -11.28 2.38
N ARG A 51 -18.50 -11.27 2.89
CA ARG A 51 -17.61 -10.10 2.80
C ARG A 51 -17.44 -9.64 1.36
N ARG A 52 -17.50 -8.34 1.15
CA ARG A 52 -17.33 -7.70 -0.15
C ARG A 52 -16.13 -6.77 -0.14
N PHE A 53 -15.35 -6.85 -1.19
CA PHE A 53 -14.06 -6.19 -1.32
C PHE A 53 -14.07 -5.24 -2.52
N SER A 54 -13.46 -4.07 -2.35
CA SER A 54 -13.25 -3.11 -3.44
C SER A 54 -12.01 -3.45 -4.29
N ASN A 55 -11.79 -2.69 -5.35
CA ASN A 55 -10.54 -2.73 -6.12
C ASN A 55 -9.32 -2.38 -5.25
N ARG A 56 -9.49 -1.45 -4.29
CA ARG A 56 -8.45 -1.13 -3.32
C ARG A 56 -8.08 -2.35 -2.47
N ASN A 57 -9.07 -3.09 -2.00
CA ASN A 57 -8.79 -4.33 -1.25
C ASN A 57 -8.06 -5.36 -2.11
N LEU A 58 -8.32 -5.46 -3.43
CA LEU A 58 -7.53 -6.32 -4.31
C LEU A 58 -6.06 -5.89 -4.35
N LEU A 59 -5.78 -4.58 -4.46
CA LEU A 59 -4.42 -4.07 -4.36
C LEU A 59 -3.79 -4.39 -2.99
N GLU A 60 -4.52 -4.22 -1.90
CA GLU A 60 -4.06 -4.54 -0.55
C GLU A 60 -3.71 -6.03 -0.40
N PHE A 61 -4.53 -6.93 -0.93
CA PHE A 61 -4.23 -8.36 -0.97
C PHE A 61 -2.95 -8.63 -1.77
N ALA A 62 -2.82 -8.09 -2.98
CA ALA A 62 -1.66 -8.30 -3.82
C ALA A 62 -0.37 -7.80 -3.17
N VAL A 63 -0.40 -6.62 -2.56
CA VAL A 63 0.73 -6.07 -1.79
C VAL A 63 1.06 -6.94 -0.57
N ALA A 64 0.03 -7.38 0.17
CA ALA A 64 0.21 -8.23 1.34
C ALA A 64 0.81 -9.60 0.98
N LEU A 65 0.39 -10.18 -0.13
CA LEU A 65 0.92 -11.45 -0.65
C LEU A 65 2.39 -11.29 -1.05
N CYS A 66 2.73 -10.23 -1.77
CA CYS A 66 4.12 -9.91 -2.15
C CYS A 66 5.02 -9.76 -0.91
N LEU A 67 4.55 -9.05 0.14
CA LEU A 67 5.29 -8.90 1.40
C LEU A 67 5.42 -10.22 2.17
N ARG A 68 4.43 -11.09 2.09
CA ARG A 68 4.43 -12.41 2.70
C ARG A 68 5.44 -13.35 2.03
N ASP A 69 5.56 -13.28 0.70
CA ASP A 69 6.54 -14.07 -0.05
C ASP A 69 7.99 -13.65 0.29
N LEU A 70 8.17 -12.42 0.83
CA LEU A 70 9.42 -11.95 1.45
C LEU A 70 9.52 -12.32 2.94
N GLU A 71 8.67 -13.24 3.42
CA GLU A 71 8.66 -13.76 4.80
C GLU A 71 8.45 -12.68 5.88
N LEU A 72 7.87 -11.52 5.56
CA LEU A 72 7.55 -10.53 6.56
C LEU A 72 6.45 -11.04 7.52
N PRO A 73 6.54 -10.75 8.83
CA PRO A 73 5.50 -11.14 9.77
C PRO A 73 4.18 -10.41 9.50
N ALA A 74 3.04 -11.08 9.73
CA ALA A 74 1.71 -10.54 9.46
C ALA A 74 1.47 -9.15 10.08
N THR A 75 2.02 -8.90 11.27
CA THR A 75 1.93 -7.59 11.94
C THR A 75 2.66 -6.47 11.18
N ALA A 76 3.79 -6.78 10.52
CA ALA A 76 4.48 -5.82 9.67
C ALA A 76 3.72 -5.58 8.38
N ILE A 77 3.18 -6.64 7.76
CA ILE A 77 2.34 -6.56 6.56
C ILE A 77 1.10 -5.70 6.83
N ALA A 78 0.38 -5.96 7.93
CA ALA A 78 -0.77 -5.16 8.33
C ALA A 78 -0.42 -3.67 8.52
N ALA A 79 0.74 -3.39 9.12
CA ALA A 79 1.21 -2.02 9.28
C ALA A 79 1.46 -1.33 7.92
N VAL A 80 2.09 -2.02 6.96
CA VAL A 80 2.33 -1.49 5.61
C VAL A 80 1.02 -1.21 4.88
N VAL A 81 0.09 -2.15 4.88
CA VAL A 81 -1.23 -2.01 4.22
C VAL A 81 -2.02 -0.86 4.86
N HIS A 82 -2.04 -0.77 6.19
CA HIS A 82 -2.70 0.34 6.88
C HIS A 82 -2.11 1.70 6.49
N VAL A 83 -0.78 1.81 6.43
CA VAL A 83 -0.12 3.05 6.03
C VAL A 83 -0.39 3.37 4.55
N LEU A 84 -0.54 2.38 3.67
CA LEU A 84 -0.92 2.59 2.28
C LEU A 84 -2.30 3.28 2.15
N ARG A 85 -3.27 2.89 2.98
CA ARG A 85 -4.58 3.56 3.06
C ARG A 85 -4.46 5.03 3.50
N VAL A 86 -3.62 5.29 4.51
CA VAL A 86 -3.37 6.65 5.00
C VAL A 86 -2.64 7.49 3.95
N PHE A 87 -1.73 6.88 3.20
CA PHE A 87 -1.00 7.50 2.10
C PHE A 87 -1.96 7.96 0.99
N GLU A 88 -2.90 7.10 0.56
CA GLU A 88 -3.91 7.47 -0.43
C GLU A 88 -4.64 8.77 -0.03
N GLY A 89 -5.14 8.84 1.20
CA GLY A 89 -5.80 10.03 1.71
C GLY A 89 -4.89 11.26 1.83
N ALA A 90 -3.59 11.08 2.03
CA ALA A 90 -2.62 12.18 2.06
C ALA A 90 -2.37 12.73 0.66
N VAL A 91 -2.17 11.84 -0.33
CA VAL A 91 -1.92 12.23 -1.72
C VAL A 91 -3.16 12.81 -2.39
N ALA A 92 -4.35 12.28 -2.10
CA ALA A 92 -5.61 12.80 -2.64
C ALA A 92 -5.86 14.29 -2.30
N ARG A 93 -5.26 14.79 -1.22
CA ARG A 93 -5.31 16.22 -0.85
C ARG A 93 -4.38 17.08 -1.69
N GLU A 94 -3.31 16.51 -2.24
CA GLU A 94 -2.34 17.20 -3.10
C GLU A 94 -2.67 17.02 -4.58
N ILE A 95 -3.10 15.83 -4.95
CA ILE A 95 -3.49 15.45 -6.30
C ILE A 95 -4.97 15.12 -6.26
N GLY A 96 -5.82 16.07 -6.65
CA GLY A 96 -7.27 15.88 -6.63
C GLY A 96 -7.69 14.63 -7.41
N GLY A 97 -8.55 13.81 -6.80
CA GLY A 97 -9.07 12.59 -7.42
C GLY A 97 -8.12 11.38 -7.39
N PHE A 98 -7.00 11.45 -6.67
CA PHE A 98 -6.11 10.28 -6.51
C PHE A 98 -6.82 9.17 -5.74
N GLN A 99 -6.94 8.01 -6.36
CA GLN A 99 -7.56 6.80 -5.81
C GLN A 99 -6.73 5.56 -6.17
N LEU A 100 -6.60 4.64 -5.25
CA LEU A 100 -5.93 3.36 -5.46
C LEU A 100 -6.95 2.25 -5.77
N PRO A 101 -6.66 1.40 -6.76
CA PRO A 101 -5.48 1.34 -7.65
C PRO A 101 -5.61 2.19 -8.92
N GLU A 102 -6.76 2.79 -9.19
CA GLU A 102 -7.15 3.37 -10.48
C GLU A 102 -6.13 4.43 -10.96
N SER A 103 -5.70 5.31 -10.07
CA SER A 103 -4.73 6.37 -10.39
C SER A 103 -3.34 5.84 -10.76
N LEU A 104 -3.01 4.59 -10.40
CA LEU A 104 -1.74 3.95 -10.75
C LEU A 104 -1.82 3.16 -12.06
N ARG A 105 -3.01 2.90 -12.59
CA ARG A 105 -3.25 2.14 -13.82
C ARG A 105 -3.34 3.02 -15.06
N ALA A 106 -3.65 4.29 -14.90
CA ALA A 106 -3.77 5.24 -15.99
C ALA A 106 -2.46 5.39 -16.78
N GLU A 107 -2.56 5.78 -18.04
CA GLU A 107 -1.40 6.18 -18.84
C GLU A 107 -0.73 7.41 -18.20
N GLY A 108 0.59 7.39 -18.09
CA GLY A 108 1.33 8.45 -17.39
C GLY A 108 1.16 8.45 -15.86
N ALA A 109 0.58 7.38 -15.30
CA ALA A 109 0.40 7.25 -13.85
C ALA A 109 1.70 7.42 -13.09
N PRO A 110 1.64 7.98 -11.87
CA PRO A 110 2.82 8.12 -11.02
C PRO A 110 3.41 6.75 -10.65
N ASP A 111 4.73 6.71 -10.47
CA ASP A 111 5.42 5.52 -9.98
C ASP A 111 5.43 5.54 -8.45
N LEU A 112 4.56 4.74 -7.85
CA LEU A 112 4.46 4.55 -6.41
C LEU A 112 5.22 3.30 -5.99
N ARG A 113 6.13 3.48 -5.03
CA ARG A 113 6.90 2.39 -4.43
C ARG A 113 6.83 2.44 -2.92
N VAL A 114 6.85 1.28 -2.29
CA VAL A 114 7.06 1.10 -0.86
C VAL A 114 8.51 0.72 -0.65
N VAL A 115 9.16 1.40 0.29
CA VAL A 115 10.55 1.13 0.69
C VAL A 115 10.59 0.81 2.18
N ILE A 116 11.14 -0.34 2.52
CA ILE A 116 11.36 -0.75 3.91
C ILE A 116 12.86 -0.76 4.15
N GLY A 117 13.35 0.18 4.96
CA GLY A 117 14.74 0.28 5.34
C GLY A 117 15.00 -0.39 6.68
N ASP A 118 16.09 -1.16 6.79
CA ASP A 118 16.55 -1.85 8.00
C ASP A 118 15.47 -2.71 8.68
N GLY A 119 14.53 -3.25 7.87
CA GLY A 119 13.42 -4.07 8.33
C GLY A 119 12.35 -3.36 9.17
N ARG A 120 12.50 -2.07 9.44
CA ARG A 120 11.60 -1.34 10.34
C ARG A 120 11.18 0.06 9.92
N ARG A 121 11.88 0.71 9.01
CA ARG A 121 11.53 2.06 8.55
C ARG A 121 10.77 2.01 7.23
N LEU A 122 9.54 2.50 7.24
CA LEU A 122 8.64 2.52 6.08
C LEU A 122 8.63 3.90 5.43
N TYR A 123 8.81 3.90 4.11
CA TYR A 123 8.70 5.07 3.25
C TYR A 123 7.85 4.73 2.01
N PHE A 124 7.23 5.76 1.44
CA PHE A 124 6.61 5.71 0.13
C PHE A 124 7.31 6.72 -0.78
N THR A 125 7.63 6.31 -1.99
CA THR A 125 8.14 7.21 -3.02
C THR A 125 7.12 7.35 -4.12
N LEU A 126 6.81 8.58 -4.53
CA LEU A 126 5.85 8.88 -5.57
C LEU A 126 6.55 9.74 -6.65
N GLY A 127 6.88 9.12 -7.77
CA GLY A 127 7.46 9.78 -8.94
C GLY A 127 6.35 10.24 -9.89
N VAL A 128 6.35 11.51 -10.28
CA VAL A 128 5.37 12.08 -11.22
C VAL A 128 6.13 12.70 -12.39
N GLY A 129 5.86 12.24 -13.62
CA GLY A 129 6.25 12.91 -14.85
C GLY A 129 7.74 13.16 -15.06
N GLY A 130 8.64 12.25 -14.62
CA GLY A 130 10.09 12.37 -14.82
C GLY A 130 10.78 13.39 -13.89
N GLY A 131 10.04 14.01 -12.98
CA GLY A 131 10.61 14.84 -11.92
C GLY A 131 11.16 14.02 -10.74
N ALA A 132 11.82 14.70 -9.79
CA ALA A 132 12.28 14.05 -8.56
C ALA A 132 11.10 13.43 -7.79
N ALA A 133 11.24 12.17 -7.37
CA ALA A 133 10.20 11.49 -6.61
C ALA A 133 10.01 12.15 -5.24
N LYS A 134 8.75 12.41 -4.88
CA LYS A 134 8.40 12.84 -3.52
C LYS A 134 8.49 11.65 -2.57
N VAL A 135 9.07 11.87 -1.40
CA VAL A 135 9.22 10.84 -0.38
C VAL A 135 8.32 11.16 0.80
N TYR A 136 7.52 10.18 1.20
CA TYR A 136 6.62 10.25 2.34
C TYR A 136 7.00 9.17 3.34
N GLY A 137 6.98 9.48 4.63
CA GLY A 137 7.11 8.42 5.62
C GLY A 137 8.11 8.67 6.74
N GLY A 138 9.08 7.79 6.91
CA GLY A 138 9.90 7.71 8.12
C GLY A 138 9.15 7.04 9.27
N ILE A 139 8.16 6.19 8.95
CA ILE A 139 7.33 5.52 9.94
C ILE A 139 8.10 4.34 10.52
N ASP A 140 8.22 4.31 11.84
CA ASP A 140 8.79 3.17 12.55
C ASP A 140 7.74 2.07 12.68
N LEU A 141 7.96 0.94 11.98
CA LEU A 141 7.05 -0.20 11.98
C LEU A 141 6.94 -0.88 13.34
N ASP A 142 7.99 -0.85 14.16
CA ASP A 142 7.96 -1.49 15.47
C ASP A 142 7.15 -0.66 16.47
N ALA A 143 7.30 0.67 16.42
CA ALA A 143 6.44 1.57 17.17
C ALA A 143 4.97 1.46 16.74
N LEU A 144 4.69 1.29 15.44
CA LEU A 144 3.34 1.10 14.94
C LEU A 144 2.74 -0.22 15.43
N LYS A 145 3.50 -1.32 15.36
CA LYS A 145 3.07 -2.65 15.85
C LYS A 145 2.78 -2.66 17.34
N ALA A 146 3.63 -2.01 18.17
CA ALA A 146 3.44 -1.93 19.61
C ALA A 146 2.09 -1.27 19.95
N ARG A 147 1.80 -0.13 19.32
CA ARG A 147 0.54 0.61 19.54
C ARG A 147 -0.70 -0.16 19.06
N THR A 148 -0.60 -0.89 17.96
CA THR A 148 -1.70 -1.72 17.46
C THR A 148 -2.01 -2.86 18.42
N LYS A 149 -0.99 -3.47 19.07
CA LYS A 149 -1.20 -4.50 20.10
C LYS A 149 -1.93 -3.97 21.34
N GLU A 150 -1.75 -2.69 21.65
CA GLU A 150 -2.43 -2.00 22.77
C GLU A 150 -3.87 -1.60 22.42
N GLY A 151 -4.38 -1.97 21.25
CA GLY A 151 -5.73 -1.61 20.79
C GLY A 151 -5.90 -0.12 20.47
N VAL A 152 -4.79 0.62 20.39
CA VAL A 152 -4.81 2.04 20.05
C VAL A 152 -4.88 2.18 18.52
N SER A 153 -5.96 2.77 18.02
CA SER A 153 -6.07 3.15 16.61
C SER A 153 -4.99 4.17 16.27
N VAL A 154 -3.97 3.72 15.55
CA VAL A 154 -2.86 4.57 15.14
C VAL A 154 -3.16 5.14 13.76
N ARG A 155 -3.32 6.45 13.67
CA ARG A 155 -3.28 7.17 12.41
C ARG A 155 -1.87 7.72 12.22
N PRO A 156 -0.97 7.05 11.50
CA PRO A 156 0.37 7.56 11.25
C PRO A 156 0.26 8.87 10.47
N LYS A 157 0.94 9.92 10.96
CA LYS A 157 1.06 11.15 10.19
C LYS A 157 2.17 10.97 9.18
N LEU A 158 1.80 10.85 7.92
CA LEU A 158 2.75 10.87 6.81
C LEU A 158 3.29 12.30 6.68
N LYS A 159 4.60 12.45 6.80
CA LYS A 159 5.30 13.71 6.53
C LYS A 159 6.04 13.58 5.19
N ILE A 160 6.03 14.65 4.40
CA ILE A 160 6.95 14.75 3.26
C ILE A 160 8.35 14.85 3.84
N VAL A 161 9.19 13.89 3.52
CA VAL A 161 10.62 13.94 3.87
C VAL A 161 11.30 14.77 2.80
N LYS A 162 11.79 15.95 3.17
CA LYS A 162 12.61 16.73 2.26
C LYS A 162 13.95 16.00 2.07
N PRO A 163 14.43 15.79 0.83
CA PRO A 163 15.79 15.32 0.62
C PRO A 163 16.78 16.29 1.30
N ALA A 164 17.85 15.76 1.86
CA ALA A 164 18.90 16.59 2.43
C ALA A 164 19.38 17.57 1.35
N ALA A 165 19.48 18.86 1.70
CA ALA A 165 19.96 19.89 0.79
C ALA A 165 21.37 19.52 0.32
N GLY A 166 21.55 19.24 -0.99
CA GLY A 166 22.84 18.88 -1.59
C GLY A 166 22.83 17.64 -2.49
N SER A 167 21.72 16.91 -2.57
CA SER A 167 21.61 15.74 -3.43
C SER A 167 20.82 16.03 -4.71
N ASP A 168 21.29 16.98 -5.53
CA ASP A 168 20.86 17.06 -6.93
C ASP A 168 21.34 15.78 -7.64
N GLY A 169 20.44 14.86 -7.86
CA GLY A 169 20.70 13.58 -8.51
C GLY A 169 20.95 12.39 -7.60
N ALA A 170 20.77 12.49 -6.28
CA ALA A 170 20.83 11.34 -5.41
C ALA A 170 19.65 10.40 -5.72
N GLU A 171 19.99 9.20 -6.17
CA GLU A 171 19.09 8.05 -6.18
C GLU A 171 18.32 8.01 -4.84
N PRO A 172 17.06 7.52 -4.77
CA PRO A 172 16.28 7.41 -3.52
C PRO A 172 16.93 6.48 -2.48
N GLY A 173 18.25 6.34 -2.48
CA GLY A 173 19.08 5.44 -1.67
C GLY A 173 19.78 6.10 -0.50
N GLU A 174 19.97 7.40 -0.48
CA GLU A 174 20.64 8.11 0.61
C GLU A 174 19.64 8.75 1.59
N PHE A 175 18.78 7.93 2.18
CA PHE A 175 18.11 8.35 3.40
C PHE A 175 19.13 8.28 4.53
N GLY A 176 19.63 9.45 4.98
CA GLY A 176 20.62 9.59 6.03
C GLY A 176 20.28 8.77 7.28
N GLY A 177 20.77 7.55 7.31
CA GLY A 177 20.89 6.75 8.50
C GLY A 177 22.17 7.11 9.23
N PRO A 178 22.30 6.84 10.53
CA PRO A 178 23.54 7.05 11.25
C PRO A 178 24.66 6.23 10.57
N GLU A 179 25.81 6.85 10.38
CA GLU A 179 27.01 6.21 9.85
C GLU A 179 27.25 4.89 10.57
N GLY A 180 27.28 3.78 9.82
CA GLY A 180 27.56 2.44 10.33
C GLY A 180 26.43 1.42 10.26
N SER A 181 25.21 1.77 9.86
CA SER A 181 24.11 0.81 9.64
C SER A 181 24.37 -0.02 8.38
N ARG A 182 24.23 -1.34 8.49
CA ARG A 182 24.09 -2.21 7.32
C ARG A 182 22.70 -1.94 6.73
N HIS A 183 22.63 -1.13 5.69
CA HIS A 183 21.34 -0.75 5.09
C HIS A 183 20.76 -1.91 4.30
N THR A 184 19.87 -2.67 4.93
CA THR A 184 18.99 -3.60 4.20
C THR A 184 17.82 -2.80 3.67
N ARG A 185 17.59 -2.88 2.35
CA ARG A 185 16.49 -2.21 1.68
C ARG A 185 15.63 -3.21 0.94
N VAL A 186 14.34 -3.19 1.20
CA VAL A 186 13.32 -3.89 0.41
C VAL A 186 12.49 -2.83 -0.30
N GLU A 187 12.35 -2.96 -1.61
CA GLU A 187 11.57 -2.05 -2.44
C GLU A 187 10.51 -2.81 -3.22
N ILE A 188 9.26 -2.33 -3.18
CA ILE A 188 8.11 -2.95 -3.83
C ILE A 188 7.41 -1.91 -4.70
N GLY A 189 7.31 -2.20 -6.00
CA GLY A 189 6.63 -1.35 -6.97
C GLY A 189 5.11 -1.49 -6.90
N ILE A 190 4.44 -0.62 -6.17
CA ILE A 190 2.97 -0.64 -6.04
C ILE A 190 2.28 -0.34 -7.37
N THR A 191 2.82 0.60 -8.15
CA THR A 191 2.31 0.91 -9.49
C THR A 191 2.35 -0.31 -10.40
N ARG A 192 3.42 -1.11 -10.35
CA ARG A 192 3.51 -2.34 -11.12
C ARG A 192 2.45 -3.33 -10.69
N ILE A 193 2.33 -3.60 -9.38
CA ILE A 193 1.29 -4.48 -8.83
C ILE A 193 -0.10 -4.00 -9.27
N ALA A 194 -0.39 -2.70 -9.18
CA ALA A 194 -1.69 -2.15 -9.56
C ALA A 194 -2.01 -2.35 -11.05
N ARG A 195 -1.01 -2.25 -11.94
CA ARG A 195 -1.18 -2.46 -13.39
C ARG A 195 -1.39 -3.93 -13.73
N ASP A 196 -0.78 -4.82 -12.98
CA ASP A 196 -0.89 -6.27 -13.19
C ASP A 196 -2.24 -6.82 -12.66
N LEU A 197 -3.03 -6.03 -11.89
CA LEU A 197 -4.35 -6.45 -11.44
C LEU A 197 -5.35 -6.53 -12.61
N PRO A 198 -6.04 -7.67 -12.80
CA PRO A 198 -7.00 -7.87 -13.90
C PRO A 198 -8.37 -7.24 -13.57
N LEU A 199 -8.42 -5.91 -13.48
CA LEU A 199 -9.63 -5.16 -13.08
C LEU A 199 -10.55 -4.77 -14.25
N ASP A 200 -10.14 -5.07 -15.49
CA ASP A 200 -10.83 -4.64 -16.72
C ASP A 200 -11.85 -5.68 -17.21
N GLY A 201 -12.36 -6.55 -16.32
CA GLY A 201 -13.35 -7.60 -16.58
C GLY A 201 -14.81 -7.16 -16.37
#